data_4ddce485b3a05917339806dff1c1d314
#
_entry.id   4ddce485b3a05917339806dff1c1d314
#
_cell.length_a   1.000
_cell.length_b   1.000
_cell.length_c   1.000
_cell.angle_alpha   90.00
_cell.angle_beta   90.00
_cell.angle_gamma   90.00
#
_symmetry.space_group_name_H-M   'P 1'
#
loop_
_entity.id
_entity.type
_entity.pdbx_description
1 polymer ?
#
loop_
_entity_poly.entity_id
_entity_poly.type
_entity_poly.pdbx_seq_one_letter_code
_entity_poly.pdbx_strand_id
1 'polypeptide(L)'
;MNYKILTHAFAITLIMACNNSQNNEPSSTENNTTENENAVGQSGVKDDISNPNILQVAISSKDHSTLVTAVKAAELVDALSNTGPFTVFAPTNSAFDKLPKGTVEGLLAPEKKPDLQNILGYHTYVGVLKTDYMNDGQEFDMVFGGKVKITKQGDKTFVNGSEITASIPTSNGIIHVIGDVLLPK
;
A
#
# COMPACT_ATOMS: atom_id res chain seq x y z
N MET A 1 -28.57 45.24 -24.12
CA MET A 1 -28.06 45.97 -22.93
C MET A 1 -26.58 45.77 -22.89
N ASN A 2 -25.86 46.85 -23.22
CA ASN A 2 -24.42 46.89 -23.48
C ASN A 2 -23.63 46.90 -22.18
N TYR A 3 -22.61 46.05 -22.04
CA TYR A 3 -21.55 46.26 -21.07
C TYR A 3 -20.18 46.24 -21.74
N LYS A 4 -19.57 47.39 -21.59
CA LYS A 4 -18.32 47.87 -22.14
C LYS A 4 -17.11 47.06 -21.61
N ILE A 5 -16.26 46.75 -22.55
CA ILE A 5 -14.87 46.31 -22.39
C ILE A 5 -14.08 47.44 -21.68
N LEU A 6 -13.36 47.09 -20.62
CA LEU A 6 -12.35 47.97 -20.03
C LEU A 6 -11.03 47.23 -19.99
N THR A 7 -10.23 47.53 -21.00
CA THR A 7 -8.82 47.14 -21.11
C THR A 7 -8.00 48.02 -20.15
N HIS A 8 -7.22 47.39 -19.27
CA HIS A 8 -6.08 48.05 -18.62
C HIS A 8 -4.81 47.29 -18.95
N ALA A 9 -4.06 47.90 -19.86
CA ALA A 9 -2.67 47.61 -20.07
C ALA A 9 -1.84 48.22 -18.92
N PHE A 10 -0.94 47.47 -18.33
CA PHE A 10 0.11 48.00 -17.48
C PHE A 10 1.43 47.41 -17.89
N ALA A 11 2.27 48.33 -18.30
CA ALA A 11 3.58 48.07 -18.90
C ALA A 11 4.67 47.94 -17.83
N ILE A 12 5.54 46.99 -18.06
CA ILE A 12 7.02 47.01 -17.99
C ILE A 12 7.70 47.81 -16.85
N THR A 13 8.51 47.11 -16.05
CA THR A 13 9.86 47.61 -15.78
C THR A 13 10.82 46.44 -15.51
N LEU A 14 11.79 46.37 -16.39
CA LEU A 14 12.97 45.50 -16.37
C LEU A 14 14.01 46.16 -15.44
N ILE A 15 14.51 45.45 -14.43
CA ILE A 15 15.73 45.85 -13.74
C ILE A 15 16.67 44.63 -13.69
N MET A 16 17.72 44.70 -14.51
CA MET A 16 18.95 43.95 -14.41
C MET A 16 19.76 44.51 -13.22
N ALA A 17 20.24 43.61 -12.37
CA ALA A 17 21.42 43.86 -11.58
C ALA A 17 22.23 42.58 -11.44
N CYS A 18 23.30 42.50 -12.19
CA CYS A 18 24.43 41.62 -11.95
C CYS A 18 25.14 42.04 -10.66
N ASN A 19 25.47 41.11 -9.79
CA ASN A 19 26.73 41.25 -9.04
C ASN A 19 27.36 39.89 -8.79
N ASN A 20 28.63 39.83 -9.16
CA ASN A 20 29.61 38.77 -9.12
C ASN A 20 30.42 38.90 -7.81
N SER A 21 30.75 37.76 -7.16
CA SER A 21 31.99 37.49 -6.42
C SER A 21 31.88 36.18 -5.68
N GLN A 22 32.51 35.16 -6.17
CA GLN A 22 33.81 34.54 -5.88
C GLN A 22 34.04 33.97 -4.48
N ASN A 23 34.32 32.65 -4.54
CA ASN A 23 35.30 31.87 -3.73
C ASN A 23 34.91 31.44 -2.30
N ASN A 24 34.72 30.14 -2.13
CA ASN A 24 35.70 29.28 -1.43
C ASN A 24 35.21 27.80 -1.47
N GLU A 25 35.93 26.96 -2.23
CA GLU A 25 36.18 25.58 -1.86
C GLU A 25 37.27 25.55 -0.76
N PRO A 26 37.33 24.54 0.15
CA PRO A 26 37.70 23.18 -0.25
C PRO A 26 37.15 22.05 0.62
N SER A 27 37.38 20.87 0.10
CA SER A 27 37.68 19.61 0.80
C SER A 27 36.56 18.57 0.96
N SER A 28 36.60 17.69 -0.04
CA SER A 28 36.55 16.22 0.05
C SER A 28 36.12 15.57 1.36
N THR A 29 35.01 14.86 1.32
CA THR A 29 34.93 13.53 1.91
C THR A 29 34.06 12.65 0.99
N GLU A 30 34.73 11.76 0.28
CA GLU A 30 34.14 10.64 -0.41
C GLU A 30 33.41 9.79 0.62
N ASN A 31 32.07 9.79 0.58
CA ASN A 31 31.28 8.70 1.11
C ASN A 31 30.74 7.93 -0.05
N ASN A 32 31.34 6.79 -0.25
CA ASN A 32 30.96 5.71 -1.10
C ASN A 32 29.52 5.29 -0.78
N THR A 33 28.56 5.90 -1.43
CA THR A 33 27.17 5.42 -1.43
C THR A 33 27.08 4.43 -2.57
N THR A 34 27.12 3.17 -2.22
CA THR A 34 26.73 2.08 -3.12
C THR A 34 25.29 2.35 -3.54
N GLU A 35 25.10 2.93 -4.70
CA GLU A 35 23.82 3.08 -5.36
C GLU A 35 23.24 1.70 -5.62
N ASN A 36 22.26 1.34 -4.83
CA ASN A 36 21.41 0.19 -5.11
C ASN A 36 20.30 0.67 -6.04
N GLU A 37 20.64 0.80 -7.33
CA GLU A 37 19.72 1.16 -8.41
C GLU A 37 18.75 0.01 -8.66
N ASN A 38 17.70 -0.13 -7.86
CA ASN A 38 16.52 -0.92 -8.21
C ASN A 38 15.30 -0.61 -7.34
N ALA A 39 15.13 0.62 -6.86
CA ALA A 39 13.88 1.06 -6.26
C ALA A 39 13.05 1.80 -7.31
N VAL A 40 12.32 1.05 -8.13
CA VAL A 40 11.39 1.59 -9.11
C VAL A 40 10.04 1.79 -8.42
N GLY A 41 9.50 3.02 -8.44
CA GLY A 41 8.16 3.34 -7.94
C GLY A 41 8.08 3.87 -6.51
N GLN A 42 6.87 3.96 -5.99
CA GLN A 42 6.54 4.51 -4.66
C GLN A 42 7.15 3.72 -3.49
N SER A 43 7.50 2.47 -3.70
CA SER A 43 8.10 1.61 -2.68
C SER A 43 9.51 2.03 -2.27
N GLY A 44 10.22 2.78 -3.12
CA GLY A 44 11.56 3.30 -2.84
C GLY A 44 11.59 4.59 -2.03
N VAL A 45 10.44 5.24 -1.82
CA VAL A 45 10.36 6.48 -1.03
C VAL A 45 10.39 6.14 0.46
N LYS A 46 11.45 6.58 1.15
CA LYS A 46 11.53 6.55 2.62
C LYS A 46 11.23 7.95 3.14
N ASP A 47 10.10 8.07 3.80
CA ASP A 47 9.71 9.28 4.52
C ASP A 47 9.76 8.98 6.03
N ASP A 48 10.78 9.48 6.71
CA ASP A 48 11.02 9.23 8.12
C ASP A 48 10.05 10.00 9.06
N ILE A 49 9.18 10.85 8.49
CA ILE A 49 8.27 11.73 9.23
C ILE A 49 6.81 11.28 9.11
N SER A 50 6.47 10.55 8.05
CA SER A 50 5.10 10.08 7.81
C SER A 50 4.81 8.75 8.51
N ASN A 51 3.55 8.52 8.86
CA ASN A 51 3.13 7.18 9.25
C ASN A 51 3.44 6.17 8.13
N PRO A 52 3.96 4.98 8.46
CA PRO A 52 4.30 3.98 7.46
C PRO A 52 3.08 3.57 6.65
N ASN A 53 3.28 3.30 5.37
CA ASN A 53 2.24 2.75 4.51
C ASN A 53 1.99 1.26 4.79
N ILE A 54 0.94 0.69 4.17
CA ILE A 54 0.53 -0.71 4.33
C ILE A 54 1.72 -1.67 4.12
N LEU A 55 2.49 -1.45 3.05
CA LEU A 55 3.59 -2.33 2.72
C LEU A 55 4.75 -2.21 3.72
N GLN A 56 5.08 -1.01 4.17
CA GLN A 56 6.13 -0.77 5.17
C GLN A 56 5.78 -1.42 6.51
N VAL A 57 4.51 -1.34 6.93
CA VAL A 57 4.02 -2.05 8.13
C VAL A 57 4.14 -3.55 7.96
N ALA A 58 3.71 -4.09 6.81
CA ALA A 58 3.82 -5.53 6.55
C ALA A 58 5.28 -6.02 6.54
N ILE A 59 6.20 -5.26 5.94
CA ILE A 59 7.64 -5.60 5.89
C ILE A 59 8.25 -5.57 7.30
N SER A 60 7.87 -4.63 8.15
CA SER A 60 8.38 -4.52 9.51
C SER A 60 7.89 -5.64 10.45
N SER A 61 6.81 -6.33 10.07
CA SER A 61 6.21 -7.40 10.85
C SER A 61 6.80 -8.77 10.48
N LYS A 62 7.36 -9.46 11.45
CA LYS A 62 7.87 -10.83 11.28
C LYS A 62 6.77 -11.84 10.93
N ASP A 63 5.54 -11.56 11.35
CA ASP A 63 4.39 -12.46 11.17
C ASP A 63 3.79 -12.41 9.76
N HIS A 64 4.23 -11.47 8.92
CA HIS A 64 3.74 -11.27 7.55
C HIS A 64 4.80 -11.48 6.47
N SER A 65 5.91 -12.15 6.79
CA SER A 65 7.01 -12.37 5.84
C SER A 65 6.58 -13.13 4.58
N THR A 66 5.71 -14.13 4.73
CA THR A 66 5.14 -14.90 3.61
C THR A 66 4.26 -14.01 2.72
N LEU A 67 3.41 -13.16 3.31
CA LEU A 67 2.59 -12.19 2.58
C LEU A 67 3.47 -11.21 1.78
N VAL A 68 4.52 -10.67 2.40
CA VAL A 68 5.46 -9.75 1.72
C VAL A 68 6.15 -10.43 0.53
N THR A 69 6.54 -11.70 0.68
CA THR A 69 7.11 -12.49 -0.41
C THR A 69 6.10 -12.66 -1.55
N ALA A 70 4.84 -12.95 -1.23
CA ALA A 70 3.77 -13.08 -2.21
C ALA A 70 3.49 -11.77 -2.95
N VAL A 71 3.44 -10.62 -2.24
CA VAL A 71 3.25 -9.29 -2.84
C VAL A 71 4.38 -8.94 -3.80
N LYS A 72 5.64 -9.27 -3.44
CA LYS A 72 6.81 -9.07 -4.31
C LYS A 72 6.74 -9.97 -5.55
N ALA A 73 6.42 -11.24 -5.39
CA ALA A 73 6.29 -12.20 -6.50
C ALA A 73 5.15 -11.82 -7.48
N ALA A 74 4.08 -11.23 -6.95
CA ALA A 74 2.97 -10.72 -7.74
C ALA A 74 3.23 -9.36 -8.42
N GLU A 75 4.37 -8.69 -8.12
CA GLU A 75 4.70 -7.32 -8.56
C GLU A 75 3.64 -6.27 -8.16
N LEU A 76 3.04 -6.43 -6.97
CA LEU A 76 2.03 -5.52 -6.42
C LEU A 76 2.60 -4.53 -5.40
N VAL A 77 3.92 -4.47 -5.25
CA VAL A 77 4.63 -3.62 -4.30
C VAL A 77 4.27 -2.15 -4.49
N ASP A 78 4.39 -1.63 -5.71
CA ASP A 78 4.07 -0.24 -6.02
C ASP A 78 2.57 0.05 -5.91
N ALA A 79 1.72 -0.89 -6.34
CA ALA A 79 0.26 -0.74 -6.23
C ALA A 79 -0.20 -0.55 -4.78
N LEU A 80 0.35 -1.33 -3.84
CA LEU A 80 0.02 -1.24 -2.41
C LEU A 80 0.77 -0.10 -1.68
N SER A 81 1.81 0.46 -2.29
CA SER A 81 2.55 1.61 -1.77
C SER A 81 1.94 2.94 -2.20
N ASN A 82 1.09 2.94 -3.23
CA ASN A 82 0.42 4.14 -3.74
C ASN A 82 -0.48 4.79 -2.67
N THR A 83 -0.81 6.06 -2.93
CA THR A 83 -1.75 6.83 -2.11
C THR A 83 -3.15 6.23 -2.24
N GLY A 84 -3.55 5.36 -1.27
CA GLY A 84 -4.86 4.72 -1.21
C GLY A 84 -6.04 5.69 -1.23
N PRO A 85 -7.17 5.35 -0.68
CA PRO A 85 -7.34 4.50 0.51
C PRO A 85 -7.48 3.01 0.20
N PHE A 86 -6.77 2.18 0.99
CA PHE A 86 -6.88 0.73 0.90
C PHE A 86 -7.22 0.08 2.24
N THR A 87 -7.92 -1.03 2.19
CA THR A 87 -8.02 -1.98 3.30
C THR A 87 -7.41 -3.29 2.85
N VAL A 88 -6.43 -3.78 3.58
CA VAL A 88 -5.78 -5.06 3.30
C VAL A 88 -6.05 -6.02 4.44
N PHE A 89 -6.64 -7.16 4.12
CA PHE A 89 -6.75 -8.30 5.02
C PHE A 89 -5.47 -9.12 4.94
N ALA A 90 -4.60 -8.97 5.95
CA ALA A 90 -3.26 -9.53 5.97
C ALA A 90 -3.22 -10.86 6.74
N PRO A 91 -3.15 -12.01 6.05
CA PRO A 91 -2.97 -13.29 6.71
C PRO A 91 -1.57 -13.40 7.32
N THR A 92 -1.49 -13.96 8.53
CA THR A 92 -0.23 -14.25 9.19
C THR A 92 0.49 -15.45 8.55
N ASN A 93 1.78 -15.65 8.83
CA ASN A 93 2.53 -16.83 8.39
C ASN A 93 1.81 -18.12 8.80
N SER A 94 1.27 -18.18 10.02
CA SER A 94 0.50 -19.33 10.50
C SER A 94 -0.80 -19.57 9.72
N ALA A 95 -1.38 -18.53 9.09
CA ALA A 95 -2.52 -18.69 8.20
C ALA A 95 -2.13 -19.44 6.91
N PHE A 96 -0.95 -19.13 6.38
CA PHE A 96 -0.40 -19.85 5.21
C PHE A 96 -0.03 -21.30 5.53
N ASP A 97 0.44 -21.59 6.76
CA ASP A 97 0.77 -22.94 7.21
C ASP A 97 -0.45 -23.88 7.25
N LYS A 98 -1.66 -23.32 7.32
CA LYS A 98 -2.91 -24.09 7.26
C LYS A 98 -3.27 -24.56 5.85
N LEU A 99 -2.67 -23.98 4.83
CA LEU A 99 -2.89 -24.39 3.45
C LEU A 99 -2.22 -25.76 3.17
N PRO A 100 -2.72 -26.51 2.18
CA PRO A 100 -2.05 -27.74 1.76
C PRO A 100 -0.58 -27.49 1.40
N LYS A 101 0.30 -28.42 1.80
CA LYS A 101 1.74 -28.30 1.49
C LYS A 101 1.97 -28.15 -0.02
N GLY A 102 2.84 -27.23 -0.38
CA GLY A 102 3.14 -26.92 -1.78
C GLY A 102 2.19 -25.92 -2.45
N THR A 103 1.10 -25.53 -1.79
CA THR A 103 0.18 -24.54 -2.35
C THR A 103 0.82 -23.14 -2.45
N VAL A 104 1.50 -22.72 -1.38
CA VAL A 104 2.17 -21.41 -1.33
C VAL A 104 3.32 -21.37 -2.33
N GLU A 105 4.17 -22.40 -2.32
CA GLU A 105 5.31 -22.52 -3.24
C GLU A 105 4.83 -22.58 -4.70
N GLY A 106 3.74 -23.30 -4.95
CA GLY A 106 3.13 -23.39 -6.27
C GLY A 106 2.58 -22.04 -6.75
N LEU A 107 1.98 -21.24 -5.87
CA LEU A 107 1.47 -19.91 -6.19
C LEU A 107 2.59 -18.88 -6.39
N LEU A 108 3.75 -19.07 -5.79
CA LEU A 108 4.92 -18.21 -5.98
C LEU A 108 5.66 -18.49 -7.30
N ALA A 109 5.32 -19.55 -8.01
CA ALA A 109 5.90 -19.84 -9.31
C ALA A 109 5.53 -18.77 -10.35
N PRO A 110 6.46 -18.34 -11.21
CA PRO A 110 6.21 -17.26 -12.19
C PRO A 110 4.99 -17.48 -13.08
N GLU A 111 4.70 -18.74 -13.42
CA GLU A 111 3.56 -19.14 -14.25
C GLU A 111 2.21 -18.91 -13.54
N LYS A 112 2.24 -18.85 -12.20
CA LYS A 112 1.06 -18.65 -11.35
C LYS A 112 0.87 -17.22 -10.85
N LYS A 113 1.67 -16.28 -11.37
CA LYS A 113 1.57 -14.86 -11.03
C LYS A 113 0.15 -14.28 -11.19
N PRO A 114 -0.63 -14.57 -12.27
CA PRO A 114 -2.00 -14.09 -12.38
C PRO A 114 -2.92 -14.65 -11.27
N ASP A 115 -2.76 -15.93 -10.90
CA ASP A 115 -3.54 -16.55 -9.84
C ASP A 115 -3.19 -15.92 -8.48
N LEU A 116 -1.90 -15.66 -8.24
CA LEU A 116 -1.41 -14.98 -7.05
C LEU A 116 -1.95 -13.55 -6.95
N GLN A 117 -1.94 -12.81 -8.06
CA GLN A 117 -2.52 -11.46 -8.14
C GLN A 117 -4.01 -11.48 -7.81
N ASN A 118 -4.76 -12.42 -8.34
CA ASN A 118 -6.19 -12.59 -8.04
C ASN A 118 -6.43 -12.84 -6.55
N ILE A 119 -5.65 -13.72 -5.93
CA ILE A 119 -5.76 -14.00 -4.50
C ILE A 119 -5.41 -12.76 -3.67
N LEU A 120 -4.32 -12.05 -3.97
CA LEU A 120 -3.93 -10.84 -3.26
C LEU A 120 -4.94 -9.70 -3.47
N GLY A 121 -5.51 -9.57 -4.67
CA GLY A 121 -6.59 -8.63 -4.92
C GLY A 121 -7.89 -8.99 -4.20
N TYR A 122 -8.14 -10.27 -3.95
CA TYR A 122 -9.26 -10.73 -3.10
C TYR A 122 -9.04 -10.43 -1.61
N HIS A 123 -7.81 -10.12 -1.20
CA HIS A 123 -7.48 -9.64 0.15
C HIS A 123 -7.47 -8.10 0.25
N THR A 124 -7.71 -7.39 -0.85
CA THR A 124 -7.61 -5.93 -0.91
C THR A 124 -8.95 -5.32 -1.28
N TYR A 125 -9.33 -4.27 -0.55
CA TYR A 125 -10.51 -3.46 -0.80
C TYR A 125 -10.10 -2.00 -1.01
N VAL A 126 -10.74 -1.30 -1.96
CA VAL A 126 -10.54 0.13 -2.19
C VAL A 126 -11.43 0.93 -1.26
N GLY A 127 -10.85 1.49 -0.22
CA GLY A 127 -11.54 2.22 0.83
C GLY A 127 -10.96 1.90 2.21
N VAL A 128 -11.35 2.65 3.24
CA VAL A 128 -10.97 2.39 4.64
C VAL A 128 -12.13 1.76 5.38
N LEU A 129 -12.04 0.47 5.66
CA LEU A 129 -13.03 -0.28 6.44
C LEU A 129 -12.54 -0.41 7.88
N LYS A 130 -13.00 0.45 8.77
CA LYS A 130 -12.76 0.26 10.20
C LYS A 130 -13.75 -0.77 10.76
N THR A 131 -13.30 -1.63 11.67
CA THR A 131 -14.14 -2.68 12.29
C THR A 131 -15.39 -2.14 12.95
N ASP A 132 -15.35 -0.89 13.46
CA ASP A 132 -16.50 -0.22 14.09
C ASP A 132 -17.65 0.06 13.11
N TYR A 133 -17.32 0.22 11.82
CA TYR A 133 -18.30 0.49 10.75
C TYR A 133 -18.71 -0.76 9.98
N MET A 134 -18.11 -1.92 10.27
CA MET A 134 -18.53 -3.18 9.69
C MET A 134 -19.75 -3.71 10.44
N ASN A 135 -20.80 -4.07 9.69
CA ASN A 135 -22.02 -4.65 10.25
C ASN A 135 -22.07 -6.15 10.00
N ASP A 136 -22.74 -6.89 10.89
CA ASP A 136 -22.99 -8.32 10.68
C ASP A 136 -23.78 -8.57 9.40
N GLY A 137 -23.35 -9.56 8.62
CA GLY A 137 -23.94 -9.91 7.33
C GLY A 137 -23.56 -8.99 6.17
N GLN A 138 -22.81 -7.90 6.40
CA GLN A 138 -22.40 -6.97 5.34
C GLN A 138 -21.40 -7.64 4.38
N GLU A 139 -21.53 -7.31 3.10
CA GLU A 139 -20.64 -7.80 2.04
C GLU A 139 -19.90 -6.65 1.39
N PHE A 140 -18.63 -6.90 1.00
CA PHE A 140 -17.78 -5.94 0.30
C PHE A 140 -17.21 -6.58 -0.96
N ASP A 141 -17.22 -5.82 -2.06
CA ASP A 141 -16.60 -6.22 -3.32
C ASP A 141 -15.09 -5.96 -3.29
N MET A 142 -14.32 -7.01 -3.58
CA MET A 142 -12.86 -6.94 -3.52
C MET A 142 -12.25 -6.49 -4.86
N VAL A 143 -10.98 -6.04 -4.84
CA VAL A 143 -10.33 -5.38 -6.00
C VAL A 143 -10.35 -6.25 -7.26
N PHE A 144 -10.04 -7.54 -7.16
CA PHE A 144 -10.04 -8.44 -8.32
C PHE A 144 -11.31 -9.31 -8.41
N GLY A 145 -12.41 -8.80 -7.86
CA GLY A 145 -13.70 -9.48 -7.90
C GLY A 145 -13.93 -10.41 -6.72
N GLY A 146 -15.16 -10.94 -6.65
CA GLY A 146 -15.64 -11.69 -5.51
C GLY A 146 -16.00 -10.81 -4.33
N LYS A 147 -16.75 -11.39 -3.38
CA LYS A 147 -17.22 -10.69 -2.18
C LYS A 147 -16.68 -11.33 -0.94
N VAL A 148 -16.42 -10.53 0.06
CA VAL A 148 -16.19 -10.98 1.43
C VAL A 148 -17.40 -10.63 2.27
N LYS A 149 -17.78 -11.54 3.15
CA LYS A 149 -18.88 -11.34 4.10
C LYS A 149 -18.32 -11.11 5.49
N ILE A 150 -18.81 -10.07 6.14
CA ILE A 150 -18.53 -9.78 7.54
C ILE A 150 -19.50 -10.54 8.44
N THR A 151 -18.99 -11.09 9.52
CA THR A 151 -19.80 -11.68 10.58
C THR A 151 -19.30 -11.16 11.93
N LYS A 152 -20.23 -10.82 12.82
CA LYS A 152 -19.91 -10.39 14.18
C LYS A 152 -20.36 -11.44 15.19
N GLN A 153 -19.48 -11.75 16.14
CA GLN A 153 -19.78 -12.67 17.25
C GLN A 153 -19.31 -12.01 18.55
N GLY A 154 -20.23 -11.39 19.27
CA GLY A 154 -19.87 -10.52 20.40
C GLY A 154 -19.01 -9.37 19.94
N ASP A 155 -17.86 -9.19 20.57
CA ASP A 155 -16.89 -8.12 20.23
C ASP A 155 -15.94 -8.48 19.08
N LYS A 156 -16.05 -9.70 18.55
CA LYS A 156 -15.18 -10.20 17.49
C LYS A 156 -15.80 -9.98 16.11
N THR A 157 -14.97 -9.55 15.18
CA THR A 157 -15.33 -9.38 13.77
C THR A 157 -14.60 -10.42 12.93
N PHE A 158 -15.32 -11.02 12.01
CA PHE A 158 -14.82 -12.05 11.09
C PHE A 158 -15.04 -11.62 9.66
N VAL A 159 -14.10 -11.96 8.80
CA VAL A 159 -14.21 -11.82 7.34
C VAL A 159 -14.16 -13.21 6.70
N ASN A 160 -15.25 -13.61 6.01
CA ASN A 160 -15.42 -14.97 5.47
C ASN A 160 -15.13 -16.09 6.49
N GLY A 161 -15.39 -15.84 7.78
CA GLY A 161 -15.14 -16.79 8.87
C GLY A 161 -13.76 -16.70 9.50
N SER A 162 -12.83 -15.91 8.93
CA SER A 162 -11.53 -15.64 9.55
C SER A 162 -11.62 -14.46 10.52
N GLU A 163 -11.16 -14.65 11.75
CA GLU A 163 -11.16 -13.60 12.78
C GLU A 163 -10.19 -12.46 12.41
N ILE A 164 -10.64 -11.22 12.55
CA ILE A 164 -9.78 -10.04 12.53
C ILE A 164 -9.18 -9.88 13.93
N THR A 165 -7.91 -10.20 14.07
CA THR A 165 -7.21 -10.21 15.36
C THR A 165 -6.61 -8.86 15.72
N ALA A 166 -6.29 -8.02 14.73
CA ALA A 166 -5.78 -6.67 14.91
C ALA A 166 -6.13 -5.79 13.72
N SER A 167 -6.21 -4.49 13.97
CA SER A 167 -6.43 -3.45 12.95
C SER A 167 -5.39 -2.36 13.11
N ILE A 168 -4.57 -2.14 12.08
CA ILE A 168 -3.43 -1.24 12.10
C ILE A 168 -3.67 -0.13 11.09
N PRO A 169 -3.94 1.12 11.52
CA PRO A 169 -4.01 2.28 10.64
C PRO A 169 -2.65 2.57 10.01
N THR A 170 -2.65 2.98 8.75
CA THR A 170 -1.45 3.32 7.98
C THR A 170 -1.66 4.65 7.24
N SER A 171 -0.61 5.20 6.62
CA SER A 171 -0.72 6.46 5.88
C SER A 171 -1.61 6.36 4.63
N ASN A 172 -1.73 5.17 4.04
CA ASN A 172 -2.51 4.94 2.82
C ASN A 172 -3.70 4.00 3.02
N GLY A 173 -4.09 3.70 4.26
CA GLY A 173 -5.25 2.86 4.53
C GLY A 173 -5.27 2.17 5.89
N ILE A 174 -5.71 0.92 5.93
CA ILE A 174 -5.76 0.10 7.13
C ILE A 174 -5.40 -1.36 6.81
N ILE A 175 -4.69 -2.00 7.73
CA ILE A 175 -4.40 -3.43 7.70
C ILE A 175 -5.26 -4.13 8.75
N HIS A 176 -5.96 -5.17 8.35
CA HIS A 176 -6.62 -6.12 9.26
C HIS A 176 -5.86 -7.43 9.26
N VAL A 177 -5.28 -7.77 10.39
CA VAL A 177 -4.58 -9.04 10.58
C VAL A 177 -5.61 -10.16 10.74
N ILE A 178 -5.49 -11.20 9.93
CA ILE A 178 -6.42 -12.33 9.90
C ILE A 178 -5.70 -13.67 10.09
N GLY A 179 -6.43 -14.63 10.66
CA GLY A 179 -5.89 -15.94 11.00
C GLY A 179 -5.97 -16.98 9.90
N ASP A 180 -6.60 -16.70 8.76
CA ASP A 180 -6.75 -17.60 7.62
C ASP A 180 -6.60 -16.85 6.31
N VAL A 181 -6.15 -17.55 5.26
CA VAL A 181 -6.04 -16.99 3.91
C VAL A 181 -7.44 -16.99 3.26
N LEU A 182 -7.86 -15.85 2.74
CA LEU A 182 -9.11 -15.72 2.01
C LEU A 182 -8.94 -16.29 0.60
N LEU A 183 -9.73 -17.29 0.26
CA LEU A 183 -9.74 -17.86 -1.08
C LEU A 183 -11.04 -17.46 -1.80
N PRO A 184 -10.97 -16.97 -3.05
CA PRO A 184 -12.16 -16.71 -3.85
C PRO A 184 -12.91 -18.04 -4.08
N LYS A 185 -14.25 -17.98 -3.97
CA LYS A 185 -15.13 -19.14 -4.18
C LYS A 185 -15.56 -19.22 -5.63
#